data_d71938c9c06926baa52954a5666deb6e
#
_entry.id   d71938c9c06926baa52954a5666deb6e
#
_cell.length_a   1.000
_cell.length_b   1.000
_cell.length_c   1.000
_cell.angle_alpha   90.00
_cell.angle_beta   90.00
_cell.angle_gamma   90.00
#
_symmetry.space_group_name_H-M   'P 1'
#
loop_
_entity.id
_entity.type
_entity.pdbx_description
1 polymer ?
#
loop_
_entity_poly.entity_id
_entity_poly.type
_entity_poly.pdbx_seq_one_letter_code
_entity_poly.pdbx_strand_id
1 'polypeptide(L)'
;MIHTTTVSLPPADVLARAQRFFAERVPNSAAFHEKSGPNFVTLRGQGGEEVVLSAWEDKGVTRVRGSTLFFDQALDRFFSTLPLASPVEVA
;
A
#
# COMPACT_ATOMS: atom_id res chain seq x y z
N MET A 1 1.91 -6.05 -11.42
CA MET A 1 0.66 -6.74 -11.07
C MET A 1 -0.17 -5.88 -10.14
N ILE A 2 -1.45 -6.13 -10.05
CA ILE A 2 -2.35 -5.35 -9.20
C ILE A 2 -2.80 -6.19 -8.02
N HIS A 3 -2.66 -5.64 -6.83
CA HIS A 3 -3.05 -6.29 -5.58
C HIS A 3 -4.07 -5.42 -4.85
N THR A 4 -5.08 -6.02 -4.27
CA THR A 4 -6.11 -5.29 -3.54
C THR A 4 -6.36 -5.94 -2.19
N THR A 5 -6.73 -5.11 -1.21
CA THR A 5 -7.14 -5.61 0.09
C THR A 5 -8.10 -4.60 0.75
N THR A 6 -8.70 -5.00 1.86
CA THR A 6 -9.62 -4.17 2.63
C THR A 6 -9.13 -4.15 4.07
N VAL A 7 -8.96 -2.96 4.63
CA VAL A 7 -8.39 -2.80 5.95
C VAL A 7 -9.24 -1.89 6.82
N SER A 8 -8.94 -1.89 8.12
CA SER A 8 -9.68 -1.07 9.08
C SER A 8 -9.05 0.28 9.39
N LEU A 9 -7.85 0.54 8.88
CA LEU A 9 -7.19 1.84 9.09
C LEU A 9 -7.77 2.91 8.17
N PRO A 10 -7.75 4.19 8.58
CA PRO A 10 -8.09 5.28 7.67
C PRO A 10 -7.16 5.30 6.46
N PRO A 11 -7.63 5.75 5.29
CA PRO A 11 -6.79 5.77 4.08
C PRO A 11 -5.47 6.52 4.25
N ALA A 12 -5.47 7.67 4.93
CA ALA A 12 -4.24 8.44 5.14
C ALA A 12 -3.21 7.65 5.92
N ASP A 13 -3.65 6.85 6.90
CA ASP A 13 -2.73 6.01 7.69
C ASP A 13 -2.12 4.90 6.85
N VAL A 14 -2.91 4.31 5.96
CA VAL A 14 -2.41 3.27 5.05
C VAL A 14 -1.31 3.85 4.16
N LEU A 15 -1.54 5.02 3.59
CA LEU A 15 -0.55 5.63 2.69
C LEU A 15 0.72 6.05 3.44
N ALA A 16 0.58 6.55 4.67
CA ALA A 16 1.74 6.90 5.48
C ALA A 16 2.57 5.67 5.85
N ARG A 17 1.90 4.58 6.21
CA ARG A 17 2.60 3.32 6.51
C ARG A 17 3.29 2.75 5.28
N ALA A 18 2.68 2.91 4.11
CA ALA A 18 3.28 2.43 2.86
C ALA A 18 4.58 3.15 2.57
N GLN A 19 4.62 4.46 2.73
CA GLN A 19 5.83 5.22 2.50
C GLN A 19 6.97 4.75 3.42
N ARG A 20 6.65 4.54 4.69
CA ARG A 20 7.64 4.07 5.65
C ARG A 20 8.11 2.65 5.35
N PHE A 21 7.17 1.76 5.05
CA PHE A 21 7.50 0.37 4.78
C PHE A 21 8.46 0.24 3.60
N PHE A 22 8.14 0.89 2.49
CA PHE A 22 8.96 0.76 1.29
C PHE A 22 10.29 1.49 1.40
N ALA A 23 10.39 2.49 2.27
CA ALA A 23 11.66 3.17 2.51
C ALA A 23 12.57 2.39 3.46
N GLU A 24 11.98 1.68 4.44
CA GLU A 24 12.77 1.12 5.55
C GLU A 24 12.81 -0.40 5.60
N ARG A 25 11.79 -1.08 5.08
CA ARG A 25 11.66 -2.53 5.27
C ARG A 25 11.88 -3.37 4.03
N VAL A 26 12.28 -2.77 2.95
CA VAL A 26 12.63 -3.47 1.71
C VAL A 26 14.12 -3.25 1.50
N PRO A 27 14.98 -4.13 2.06
CA PRO A 27 16.40 -3.79 2.26
C PRO A 27 17.19 -3.53 0.98
N ASN A 28 16.99 -4.28 -0.06
CA ASN A 28 17.81 -4.11 -1.28
C ASN A 28 17.06 -3.45 -2.42
N SER A 29 15.84 -3.03 -2.16
CA SER A 29 14.96 -2.54 -3.22
C SER A 29 14.07 -1.43 -2.69
N ALA A 30 14.61 -0.60 -1.80
CA ALA A 30 13.83 0.49 -1.20
C ALA A 30 13.22 1.38 -2.27
N ALA A 31 12.00 1.81 -2.02
CA ALA A 31 11.30 2.75 -2.90
C ALA A 31 10.90 3.97 -2.07
N PHE A 32 11.08 5.14 -2.65
CA PHE A 32 10.90 6.39 -1.94
C PHE A 32 9.81 7.23 -2.59
N HIS A 33 9.21 8.08 -1.79
CA HIS A 33 8.13 8.95 -2.21
C HIS A 33 8.51 9.75 -3.45
N GLU A 34 7.64 9.71 -4.46
CA GLU A 34 7.79 10.51 -5.67
C GLU A 34 6.67 11.54 -5.77
N LYS A 35 5.43 11.10 -5.64
CA LYS A 35 4.25 11.94 -5.69
C LYS A 35 3.21 11.43 -4.73
N SER A 36 2.31 12.29 -4.32
CA SER A 36 1.16 11.86 -3.54
C SER A 36 -0.02 12.79 -3.76
N GLY A 37 -1.22 12.28 -3.49
CA GLY A 37 -2.44 13.04 -3.48
C GLY A 37 -3.28 12.58 -2.30
N PRO A 38 -4.54 13.04 -2.20
CA PRO A 38 -5.40 12.69 -1.06
C PRO A 38 -5.64 11.19 -0.92
N ASN A 39 -5.63 10.45 -2.03
CA ASN A 39 -5.99 9.04 -2.04
C ASN A 39 -4.91 8.13 -2.61
N PHE A 40 -3.72 8.65 -2.88
CA PHE A 40 -2.68 7.83 -3.50
C PHE A 40 -1.28 8.29 -3.12
N VAL A 41 -0.33 7.37 -3.29
CA VAL A 41 1.08 7.70 -3.23
C VAL A 41 1.80 6.90 -4.31
N THR A 42 2.78 7.51 -4.95
CA THR A 42 3.67 6.85 -5.91
C THR A 42 5.05 6.79 -5.31
N LEU A 43 5.64 5.60 -5.30
CA LEU A 43 6.97 5.37 -4.80
C LEU A 43 7.85 4.87 -5.93
N ARG A 44 9.11 5.28 -5.93
CA ARG A 44 10.05 4.89 -6.99
C ARG A 44 11.32 4.32 -6.40
N GLY A 45 11.73 3.17 -6.93
CA GLY A 45 12.97 2.53 -6.54
C GLY A 45 14.17 3.10 -7.27
N GLN A 46 15.36 2.69 -6.87
CA GLN A 46 16.60 3.21 -7.43
C GLN A 46 16.80 2.87 -8.91
N GLY A 47 16.23 1.77 -9.35
CA GLY A 47 16.30 1.37 -10.75
C GLY A 47 15.16 1.91 -11.61
N GLY A 48 14.33 2.79 -11.06
CA GLY A 48 13.18 3.34 -11.76
C GLY A 48 11.91 2.53 -11.57
N GLU A 49 11.93 1.48 -10.77
CA GLU A 49 10.74 0.67 -10.48
C GLU A 49 9.70 1.51 -9.75
N GLU A 50 8.45 1.27 -10.07
CA GLU A 50 7.37 2.08 -9.53
C GLU A 50 6.39 1.24 -8.72
N VAL A 51 5.90 1.80 -7.61
CA VAL A 51 4.77 1.27 -6.86
C VAL A 51 3.74 2.39 -6.75
N VAL A 52 2.52 2.11 -7.16
CA VAL A 52 1.41 3.05 -7.01
C VAL A 52 0.42 2.45 -6.03
N LEU A 53 0.16 3.17 -4.95
CA LEU A 53 -0.77 2.73 -3.92
C LEU A 53 -1.90 3.73 -3.81
N SER A 54 -3.13 3.22 -3.83
CA SER A 54 -4.33 4.02 -3.63
C SER A 54 -5.08 3.47 -2.42
N ALA A 55 -5.67 4.36 -1.65
CA ALA A 55 -6.49 3.97 -0.51
C ALA A 55 -7.67 4.93 -0.41
N TRP A 56 -8.86 4.37 -0.20
CA TRP A 56 -10.07 5.18 -0.08
C TRP A 56 -11.08 4.48 0.80
N GLU A 57 -11.98 5.26 1.37
CA GLU A 57 -13.03 4.72 2.21
C GLU A 57 -14.21 4.27 1.36
N ASP A 58 -14.75 3.11 1.69
CA ASP A 58 -15.92 2.55 1.01
C ASP A 58 -16.74 1.75 2.01
N LYS A 59 -17.91 2.25 2.35
CA LYS A 59 -18.87 1.57 3.23
C LYS A 59 -18.28 1.19 4.59
N GLY A 60 -17.54 2.11 5.18
CA GLY A 60 -17.00 1.91 6.53
C GLY A 60 -15.69 1.17 6.61
N VAL A 61 -15.13 0.78 5.48
CA VAL A 61 -13.81 0.13 5.41
C VAL A 61 -12.92 0.90 4.46
N THR A 62 -11.62 0.66 4.54
CA THR A 62 -10.66 1.26 3.62
C THR A 62 -10.26 0.22 2.58
N ARG A 63 -10.47 0.55 1.32
CA ARG A 63 -9.99 -0.27 0.23
C ARG A 63 -8.61 0.20 -0.18
N VAL A 64 -7.72 -0.75 -0.41
CA VAL A 64 -6.33 -0.47 -0.79
C VAL A 64 -6.03 -1.20 -2.08
N ARG A 65 -5.41 -0.48 -3.02
CA ARG A 65 -5.00 -1.06 -4.29
C ARG A 65 -3.55 -0.70 -4.55
N GLY A 66 -2.73 -1.70 -4.81
CA GLY A 66 -1.34 -1.50 -5.16
C GLY A 66 -1.06 -2.03 -6.55
N SER A 67 -0.29 -1.30 -7.34
CA SER A 67 0.12 -1.69 -8.68
C SER A 67 1.63 -1.59 -8.79
N THR A 68 2.27 -2.66 -9.26
CA THR A 68 3.72 -2.70 -9.41
C THR A 68 4.11 -3.81 -10.37
N LEU A 69 5.31 -3.72 -10.96
CA LEU A 69 5.87 -4.80 -11.75
C LEU A 69 6.96 -5.56 -11.02
N PHE A 70 7.65 -4.93 -10.09
CA PHE A 70 8.84 -5.53 -9.46
C PHE A 70 8.70 -5.75 -7.96
N PHE A 71 7.75 -5.08 -7.33
CA PHE A 71 7.64 -5.11 -5.88
C PHE A 71 6.48 -5.98 -5.39
N ASP A 72 6.06 -6.98 -6.18
CA ASP A 72 4.88 -7.78 -5.83
C ASP A 72 5.02 -8.45 -4.46
N GLN A 73 6.16 -9.06 -4.19
CA GLN A 73 6.36 -9.70 -2.89
C GLN A 73 6.39 -8.70 -1.74
N ALA A 74 7.02 -7.56 -1.97
CA ALA A 74 7.07 -6.51 -0.95
C ALA A 74 5.68 -5.93 -0.69
N LEU A 75 4.88 -5.77 -1.75
CA LEU A 75 3.52 -5.27 -1.63
C LEU A 75 2.65 -6.25 -0.84
N ASP A 76 2.74 -7.54 -1.13
CA ASP A 76 2.02 -8.55 -0.36
C ASP A 76 2.44 -8.53 1.11
N ARG A 77 3.72 -8.38 1.37
CA ARG A 77 4.23 -8.30 2.73
C ARG A 77 3.72 -7.05 3.44
N PHE A 78 3.68 -5.93 2.73
CA PHE A 78 3.11 -4.70 3.29
C PHE A 78 1.65 -4.92 3.66
N PHE A 79 0.86 -5.50 2.78
CA PHE A 79 -0.55 -5.77 3.06
C PHE A 79 -0.72 -6.63 4.31
N SER A 80 0.18 -7.59 4.52
CA SER A 80 0.09 -8.45 5.70
C SER A 80 0.37 -7.72 7.01
N THR A 81 0.95 -6.53 6.96
CA THR A 81 1.18 -5.71 8.16
C THR A 81 -0.03 -4.87 8.55
N LEU A 82 -1.04 -4.81 7.69
CA LEU A 82 -2.20 -3.95 7.93
C LEU A 82 -3.30 -4.74 8.64
N PRO A 83 -4.03 -4.10 9.57
CA PRO A 83 -5.17 -4.74 10.20
C PRO A 83 -6.28 -4.91 9.19
N LEU A 84 -6.63 -6.16 8.88
CA LEU A 84 -7.67 -6.46 7.91
C LEU A 84 -9.04 -6.01 8.44
N ALA A 85 -9.94 -5.75 7.52
CA ALA A 85 -11.31 -5.46 7.86
C ALA A 85 -11.93 -6.64 8.62
N SER A 86 -12.89 -6.34 9.49
CA SER A 86 -13.48 -7.35 10.35
C SER A 86 -14.08 -8.50 9.56
N PRO A 87 -13.87 -9.76 9.99
CA PRO A 87 -14.51 -10.92 9.36
C PRO A 87 -16.03 -10.87 9.35
N VAL A 88 -16.61 -10.09 10.22
CA VAL A 88 -18.06 -9.91 10.24
C VAL A 88 -18.58 -9.41 8.91
N GLU A 89 -17.76 -8.70 8.20
CA GLU A 89 -18.13 -8.13 6.91
C GLU A 89 -18.26 -9.18 5.82
N VAL A 90 -17.65 -10.33 6.01
CA VAL A 90 -17.69 -11.40 5.02
C VAL A 90 -18.62 -12.53 5.44
N ALA A 91 -19.09 -12.48 6.64
CA ALA A 91 -19.96 -13.52 7.16
C ALA A 91 -21.42 -13.35 6.69
#